data_8fada9f6c730141862d2abfee3f834de
#
_entry.id   8fada9f6c730141862d2abfee3f834de
#
_cell.length_a   1.000
_cell.length_b   1.000
_cell.length_c   1.000
_cell.angle_alpha   90.00
_cell.angle_beta   90.00
_cell.angle_gamma   90.00
#
_symmetry.space_group_name_H-M   'P 1'
#
loop_
_entity.id
_entity.type
_entity.pdbx_description
1 polymer ?
#
loop_
_entity_poly.entity_id
_entity_poly.type
_entity_poly.pdbx_seq_one_letter_code
_entity_poly.pdbx_strand_id
1 'polypeptide(L)'
;MPSTTLPAPASTAQQAPVSPATAPQARANPGPLGLAAFALTTFVLSLFNSGLISNAALSAVVLPLALFYGGLAQFVAGIMEFRRGNTFGTTAFVSYGAFWMSFAGYVKFVVPTLPADQAHVATGWFLVAWFIFTAYMSIAAMKLDVAHRVLFVSLALTFLFLALGDLAQSTALGHTGGFLGLFTAGVAWYVSFAVVAKETWGREVAPLG
;
A
#
# COMPACT_ATOMS: atom_id res chain seq x y z
N MET A 1 -60.48 58.15 -35.30
CA MET A 1 -60.28 56.79 -34.74
C MET A 1 -58.77 56.54 -34.81
N PRO A 2 -58.04 56.34 -33.70
CA PRO A 2 -56.62 56.06 -33.77
C PRO A 2 -56.44 54.56 -33.96
N SER A 3 -55.57 54.19 -34.91
CA SER A 3 -55.16 52.83 -35.22
C SER A 3 -54.18 52.34 -34.15
N THR A 4 -54.55 51.26 -33.43
CA THR A 4 -53.69 50.58 -32.44
C THR A 4 -52.87 49.53 -33.20
N THR A 5 -51.59 49.78 -33.39
CA THR A 5 -50.61 48.79 -33.85
C THR A 5 -50.20 47.85 -32.74
N LEU A 6 -50.45 46.55 -32.89
CA LEU A 6 -50.00 45.50 -32.00
C LEU A 6 -48.47 45.32 -32.13
N PRO A 7 -47.73 45.12 -31.01
CA PRO A 7 -46.30 44.81 -31.09
C PRO A 7 -46.05 43.38 -31.65
N ALA A 8 -44.98 43.26 -32.47
CA ALA A 8 -44.54 42.00 -33.05
C ALA A 8 -44.08 40.99 -31.94
N PRO A 9 -44.30 39.67 -32.19
CA PRO A 9 -43.88 38.66 -31.22
C PRO A 9 -42.35 38.61 -31.09
N ALA A 10 -41.86 38.53 -29.84
CA ALA A 10 -40.45 38.43 -29.50
C ALA A 10 -39.82 37.17 -30.16
N SER A 11 -38.71 37.39 -30.85
CA SER A 11 -37.89 36.33 -31.43
C SER A 11 -37.45 35.33 -30.34
N THR A 12 -37.87 34.07 -30.50
CA THR A 12 -37.37 32.95 -29.69
C THR A 12 -35.87 32.80 -29.95
N ALA A 13 -35.07 33.22 -28.97
CA ALA A 13 -33.64 32.99 -28.99
C ALA A 13 -33.36 31.46 -29.05
N GLN A 14 -32.83 31.05 -30.19
CA GLN A 14 -32.45 29.67 -30.46
C GLN A 14 -31.30 29.32 -29.54
N GLN A 15 -31.56 28.50 -28.50
CA GLN A 15 -30.50 27.97 -27.61
C GLN A 15 -29.50 27.19 -28.46
N ALA A 16 -28.25 27.64 -28.42
CA ALA A 16 -27.12 26.92 -29.02
C ALA A 16 -27.06 25.50 -28.49
N PRO A 17 -26.75 24.50 -29.31
CA PRO A 17 -26.64 23.11 -28.85
C PRO A 17 -25.57 23.01 -27.76
N VAL A 18 -25.97 22.56 -26.57
CA VAL A 18 -25.06 22.26 -25.47
C VAL A 18 -24.16 21.11 -25.93
N SER A 19 -22.89 21.40 -26.15
CA SER A 19 -21.89 20.34 -26.43
C SER A 19 -21.97 19.26 -25.35
N PRO A 20 -22.01 17.97 -25.73
CA PRO A 20 -22.03 16.89 -24.78
C PRO A 20 -20.83 17.07 -23.85
N ALA A 21 -21.08 17.14 -22.54
CA ALA A 21 -20.02 17.15 -21.55
C ALA A 21 -19.10 15.94 -21.79
N THR A 22 -17.83 16.19 -22.08
CA THR A 22 -16.82 15.14 -22.25
C THR A 22 -16.88 14.24 -21.03
N ALA A 23 -17.13 12.93 -21.21
CA ALA A 23 -17.15 11.96 -20.11
C ALA A 23 -15.84 12.10 -19.31
N PRO A 24 -15.91 12.06 -17.96
CA PRO A 24 -14.71 12.19 -17.14
C PRO A 24 -13.69 11.14 -17.56
N GLN A 25 -12.51 11.56 -17.95
CA GLN A 25 -11.44 10.67 -18.36
C GLN A 25 -11.10 9.74 -17.18
N ALA A 26 -11.13 8.43 -17.40
CA ALA A 26 -10.84 7.44 -16.38
C ALA A 26 -9.42 7.70 -15.80
N ARG A 27 -9.35 7.95 -14.50
CA ARG A 27 -8.06 8.17 -13.81
C ARG A 27 -7.32 6.85 -13.70
N ALA A 28 -5.99 6.87 -13.89
CA ALA A 28 -5.14 5.70 -13.67
C ALA A 28 -5.31 5.13 -12.26
N ASN A 29 -5.16 3.81 -12.13
CA ASN A 29 -5.25 3.11 -10.87
C ASN A 29 -3.89 3.15 -10.13
N PRO A 30 -3.78 3.80 -8.96
CA PRO A 30 -2.52 3.85 -8.22
C PRO A 30 -2.25 2.58 -7.38
N GLY A 31 -3.24 1.69 -7.22
CA GLY A 31 -3.12 0.47 -6.43
C GLY A 31 -1.92 -0.40 -6.80
N PRO A 32 -1.68 -0.70 -8.09
CA PRO A 32 -0.51 -1.46 -8.51
C PRO A 32 0.82 -0.84 -8.09
N LEU A 33 0.95 0.49 -8.14
CA LEU A 33 2.16 1.18 -7.69
C LEU A 33 2.38 0.97 -6.18
N GLY A 34 1.33 1.18 -5.37
CA GLY A 34 1.41 0.98 -3.93
C GLY A 34 1.79 -0.45 -3.55
N LEU A 35 1.19 -1.44 -4.22
CA LEU A 35 1.47 -2.86 -4.02
C LEU A 35 2.88 -3.26 -4.47
N ALA A 36 3.35 -2.79 -5.63
CA ALA A 36 4.68 -3.08 -6.11
C ALA A 36 5.77 -2.47 -5.21
N ALA A 37 5.55 -1.24 -4.73
CA ALA A 37 6.45 -0.56 -3.83
C ALA A 37 6.57 -1.28 -2.48
N PHE A 38 5.43 -1.70 -1.92
CA PHE A 38 5.38 -2.57 -0.74
C PHE A 38 6.10 -3.89 -0.98
N ALA A 39 5.75 -4.59 -2.07
CA ALA A 39 6.25 -5.93 -2.36
C ALA A 39 7.78 -5.97 -2.46
N LEU A 40 8.39 -5.06 -3.25
CA LEU A 40 9.83 -5.03 -3.44
C LEU A 40 10.57 -4.75 -2.13
N THR A 41 10.11 -3.78 -1.36
CA THR A 41 10.77 -3.41 -0.10
C THR A 41 10.61 -4.52 0.94
N THR A 42 9.42 -5.12 1.05
CA THR A 42 9.14 -6.27 1.92
C THR A 42 10.00 -7.48 1.53
N PHE A 43 10.10 -7.78 0.23
CA PHE A 43 10.91 -8.90 -0.26
C PHE A 43 12.36 -8.75 0.17
N VAL A 44 12.98 -7.59 -0.11
CA VAL A 44 14.40 -7.37 0.20
C VAL A 44 14.65 -7.45 1.71
N LEU A 45 13.80 -6.84 2.55
CA LEU A 45 13.93 -6.97 4.01
C LEU A 45 13.77 -8.42 4.48
N SER A 46 12.84 -9.15 3.89
CA SER A 46 12.50 -10.52 4.29
C SER A 46 13.59 -11.53 3.93
N LEU A 47 14.43 -11.27 2.92
CA LEU A 47 15.63 -12.08 2.64
C LEU A 47 16.59 -12.11 3.83
N PHE A 48 16.71 -11.00 4.55
CA PHE A 48 17.53 -10.92 5.77
C PHE A 48 16.81 -11.51 6.97
N ASN A 49 15.53 -11.16 7.16
CA ASN A 49 14.74 -11.66 8.29
C ASN A 49 14.57 -13.19 8.26
N SER A 50 14.50 -13.80 7.08
CA SER A 50 14.39 -15.27 6.92
C SER A 50 15.73 -16.00 7.16
N GLY A 51 16.84 -15.29 7.27
CA GLY A 51 18.17 -15.87 7.39
C GLY A 51 18.76 -16.39 6.06
N LEU A 52 18.05 -16.24 4.93
CA LEU A 52 18.58 -16.60 3.61
C LEU A 52 19.84 -15.81 3.27
N ILE A 53 19.91 -14.57 3.71
CA ILE A 53 21.12 -13.75 3.67
C ILE A 53 21.55 -13.48 5.12
N SER A 54 22.58 -14.15 5.58
CA SER A 54 23.04 -14.13 6.97
C SER A 54 23.89 -12.90 7.32
N ASN A 55 24.47 -12.19 6.32
CA ASN A 55 25.27 -11.00 6.59
C ASN A 55 24.38 -9.79 6.89
N ALA A 56 24.21 -9.52 8.19
CA ALA A 56 23.35 -8.42 8.65
C ALA A 56 23.79 -7.02 8.16
N ALA A 57 25.08 -6.81 7.88
CA ALA A 57 25.56 -5.52 7.37
C ALA A 57 24.96 -5.16 6.00
N LEU A 58 24.64 -6.17 5.18
CA LEU A 58 24.01 -5.98 3.87
C LEU A 58 22.55 -5.52 3.99
N SER A 59 21.89 -5.70 5.13
CA SER A 59 20.51 -5.26 5.33
C SER A 59 20.32 -3.75 5.17
N ALA A 60 21.40 -2.97 5.28
CA ALA A 60 21.38 -1.53 5.04
C ALA A 60 20.85 -1.15 3.64
N VAL A 61 20.90 -2.05 2.66
CA VAL A 61 20.32 -1.86 1.32
C VAL A 61 18.81 -1.62 1.38
N VAL A 62 18.13 -2.06 2.44
CA VAL A 62 16.70 -1.85 2.63
C VAL A 62 16.37 -0.38 2.92
N LEU A 63 17.27 0.37 3.56
CA LEU A 63 16.99 1.74 4.01
C LEU A 63 16.59 2.70 2.86
N PRO A 64 17.33 2.79 1.74
CA PRO A 64 16.90 3.63 0.62
C PRO A 64 15.58 3.13 -0.02
N LEU A 65 15.35 1.82 -0.09
CA LEU A 65 14.07 1.28 -0.56
C LEU A 65 12.93 1.65 0.38
N ALA A 66 13.15 1.55 1.68
CA ALA A 66 12.18 1.92 2.71
C ALA A 66 11.87 3.43 2.71
N LEU A 67 12.82 4.30 2.34
CA LEU A 67 12.56 5.74 2.22
C LEU A 67 11.81 6.07 0.92
N PHE A 68 12.29 5.59 -0.22
CA PHE A 68 11.84 6.11 -1.52
C PHE A 68 10.76 5.24 -2.17
N TYR A 69 10.87 3.93 -2.17
CA TYR A 69 9.91 3.10 -2.88
C TYR A 69 8.82 2.56 -1.95
N GLY A 70 9.15 1.73 -0.97
CA GLY A 70 8.18 1.29 0.05
C GLY A 70 7.59 2.44 0.84
N GLY A 71 8.37 3.51 1.07
CA GLY A 71 7.93 4.73 1.74
C GLY A 71 7.22 5.70 0.81
N LEU A 72 7.99 6.58 0.17
CA LEU A 72 7.44 7.74 -0.56
C LEU A 72 6.51 7.35 -1.71
N ALA A 73 6.90 6.43 -2.58
CA ALA A 73 6.07 6.06 -3.73
C ALA A 73 4.75 5.39 -3.27
N GLN A 74 4.79 4.52 -2.26
CA GLN A 74 3.60 3.93 -1.68
C GLN A 74 2.71 4.97 -1.00
N PHE A 75 3.28 5.91 -0.25
CA PHE A 75 2.56 7.01 0.38
C PHE A 75 1.83 7.87 -0.67
N VAL A 76 2.51 8.22 -1.78
CA VAL A 76 1.92 8.95 -2.90
C VAL A 76 0.77 8.16 -3.53
N ALA A 77 0.93 6.85 -3.73
CA ALA A 77 -0.16 5.98 -4.20
C ALA A 77 -1.39 6.07 -3.28
N GLY A 78 -1.19 6.11 -1.97
CA GLY A 78 -2.27 6.30 -0.99
C GLY A 78 -2.99 7.65 -1.10
N ILE A 79 -2.26 8.75 -1.34
CA ILE A 79 -2.86 10.07 -1.60
C ILE A 79 -3.67 10.05 -2.91
N MET A 80 -3.22 9.31 -3.92
CA MET A 80 -3.98 9.16 -5.17
C MET A 80 -5.25 8.31 -4.97
N GLU A 81 -5.21 7.28 -4.12
CA GLU A 81 -6.40 6.50 -3.72
C GLU A 81 -7.43 7.35 -2.98
N PHE A 82 -6.99 8.28 -2.12
CA PHE A 82 -7.88 9.25 -1.48
C PHE A 82 -8.68 10.06 -2.52
N ARG A 83 -8.02 10.53 -3.58
CA ARG A 83 -8.68 11.26 -4.67
C ARG A 83 -9.64 10.41 -5.50
N ARG A 84 -9.59 9.10 -5.36
CA ARG A 84 -10.51 8.13 -5.99
C ARG A 84 -11.67 7.74 -5.07
N GLY A 85 -11.65 8.17 -3.80
CA GLY A 85 -12.64 7.79 -2.79
C GLY A 85 -12.43 6.37 -2.24
N ASN A 86 -11.25 5.77 -2.44
CA ASN A 86 -10.92 4.45 -1.92
C ASN A 86 -10.34 4.56 -0.51
N THR A 87 -11.20 4.50 0.51
CA THR A 87 -10.79 4.61 1.92
C THR A 87 -9.84 3.50 2.33
N PHE A 88 -10.10 2.24 1.91
CA PHE A 88 -9.23 1.12 2.26
C PHE A 88 -7.82 1.29 1.68
N GLY A 89 -7.71 1.56 0.38
CA GLY A 89 -6.43 1.79 -0.30
C GLY A 89 -5.69 3.00 0.26
N THR A 90 -6.40 4.09 0.56
CA THR A 90 -5.82 5.27 1.21
C THR A 90 -5.21 4.91 2.56
N THR A 91 -6.00 4.28 3.44
CA THR A 91 -5.54 3.92 4.78
C THR A 91 -4.36 2.96 4.71
N ALA A 92 -4.42 1.94 3.87
CA ALA A 92 -3.35 0.97 3.71
C ALA A 92 -2.07 1.62 3.18
N PHE A 93 -2.12 2.27 2.02
CA PHE A 93 -0.91 2.75 1.36
C PHE A 93 -0.26 3.95 2.06
N VAL A 94 -1.05 4.88 2.61
CA VAL A 94 -0.49 5.99 3.39
C VAL A 94 0.16 5.46 4.66
N SER A 95 -0.50 4.56 5.38
CA SER A 95 0.03 4.02 6.63
C SER A 95 1.27 3.16 6.41
N TYR A 96 1.25 2.23 5.45
CA TYR A 96 2.46 1.41 5.18
C TYR A 96 3.59 2.20 4.52
N GLY A 97 3.28 3.23 3.74
CA GLY A 97 4.30 4.17 3.26
C GLY A 97 4.96 4.90 4.43
N ALA A 98 4.16 5.39 5.39
CA ALA A 98 4.67 5.99 6.62
C ALA A 98 5.42 4.97 7.50
N PHE A 99 4.96 3.71 7.58
CA PHE A 99 5.69 2.61 8.22
C PHE A 99 7.12 2.50 7.68
N TRP A 100 7.28 2.39 6.37
CA TRP A 100 8.60 2.22 5.76
C TRP A 100 9.53 3.40 6.03
N MET A 101 9.02 4.63 5.92
CA MET A 101 9.79 5.84 6.23
C MET A 101 10.20 5.89 7.71
N SER A 102 9.26 5.57 8.62
CA SER A 102 9.54 5.53 10.06
C SER A 102 10.48 4.39 10.43
N PHE A 103 10.36 3.22 9.79
CA PHE A 103 11.27 2.10 9.96
C PHE A 103 12.71 2.48 9.55
N ALA A 104 12.89 3.11 8.39
CA ALA A 104 14.20 3.56 7.96
C ALA A 104 14.81 4.57 8.94
N GLY A 105 14.02 5.55 9.40
CA GLY A 105 14.45 6.51 10.42
C GLY A 105 14.74 5.84 11.76
N TYR A 106 13.91 4.91 12.20
CA TYR A 106 14.11 4.14 13.43
C TYR A 106 15.43 3.35 13.39
N VAL A 107 15.65 2.57 12.35
CA VAL A 107 16.87 1.75 12.21
C VAL A 107 18.13 2.63 12.10
N LYS A 108 18.04 3.74 11.34
CA LYS A 108 19.21 4.59 11.10
C LYS A 108 19.59 5.49 12.28
N PHE A 109 18.60 6.06 12.97
CA PHE A 109 18.83 7.13 13.93
C PHE A 109 18.52 6.73 15.37
N VAL A 110 17.57 5.82 15.61
CA VAL A 110 17.13 5.47 16.95
C VAL A 110 17.86 4.23 17.47
N VAL A 111 17.86 3.13 16.73
CA VAL A 111 18.48 1.87 17.15
C VAL A 111 19.93 2.05 17.63
N PRO A 112 20.81 2.82 16.97
CA PRO A 112 22.19 3.02 17.42
C PRO A 112 22.32 3.77 18.76
N THR A 113 21.26 4.44 19.22
CA THR A 113 21.24 5.18 20.50
C THR A 113 20.67 4.37 21.66
N LEU A 114 20.04 3.24 21.38
CA LEU A 114 19.45 2.38 22.39
C LEU A 114 20.52 1.53 23.07
N PRO A 115 20.34 1.18 24.37
CA PRO A 115 21.15 0.13 24.98
C PRO A 115 21.03 -1.17 24.17
N ALA A 116 22.15 -1.82 23.88
CA ALA A 116 22.21 -2.98 22.99
C ALA A 116 21.31 -4.14 23.45
N ASP A 117 21.17 -4.29 24.77
CA ASP A 117 20.31 -5.29 25.42
C ASP A 117 18.81 -4.93 25.43
N GLN A 118 18.43 -3.71 25.00
CA GLN A 118 17.05 -3.23 24.98
C GLN A 118 16.52 -2.99 23.56
N ALA A 119 17.39 -2.97 22.55
CA ALA A 119 17.00 -2.66 21.18
C ALA A 119 15.93 -3.64 20.64
N HIS A 120 16.03 -4.93 20.99
CA HIS A 120 15.05 -5.96 20.60
C HIS A 120 13.67 -5.71 21.23
N VAL A 121 13.60 -5.18 22.46
CA VAL A 121 12.33 -4.84 23.11
C VAL A 121 11.65 -3.69 22.38
N ALA A 122 12.40 -2.63 22.05
CA ALA A 122 11.89 -1.49 21.32
C ALA A 122 11.39 -1.88 19.92
N THR A 123 12.16 -2.69 19.18
CA THR A 123 11.79 -3.21 17.87
C THR A 123 10.55 -4.11 17.97
N GLY A 124 10.51 -5.00 18.93
CA GLY A 124 9.36 -5.89 19.14
C GLY A 124 8.05 -5.13 19.39
N TRP A 125 8.06 -4.09 20.25
CA TRP A 125 6.88 -3.28 20.48
C TRP A 125 6.49 -2.40 19.28
N PHE A 126 7.47 -1.89 18.52
CA PHE A 126 7.19 -1.23 17.24
C PHE A 126 6.45 -2.16 16.29
N LEU A 127 6.88 -3.42 16.17
CA LEU A 127 6.23 -4.41 15.32
C LEU A 127 4.87 -4.87 15.86
N VAL A 128 4.67 -4.95 17.19
CA VAL A 128 3.36 -5.23 17.80
C VAL A 128 2.35 -4.16 17.40
N ALA A 129 2.72 -2.88 17.43
CA ALA A 129 1.82 -1.80 17.02
C ALA A 129 1.38 -1.96 15.55
N TRP A 130 2.31 -2.33 14.65
CA TRP A 130 2.00 -2.60 13.24
C TRP A 130 1.24 -3.91 13.03
N PHE A 131 1.44 -4.90 13.88
CA PHE A 131 0.58 -6.10 13.90
C PHE A 131 -0.87 -5.72 14.23
N ILE A 132 -1.11 -4.91 15.25
CA ILE A 132 -2.48 -4.48 15.63
C ILE A 132 -3.14 -3.73 14.47
N PHE A 133 -2.43 -2.77 13.85
CA PHE A 133 -2.91 -2.06 12.66
C PHE A 133 -3.28 -3.04 11.54
N THR A 134 -2.37 -3.97 11.22
CA THR A 134 -2.58 -4.91 10.12
C THR A 134 -3.67 -5.93 10.44
N ALA A 135 -3.84 -6.32 11.69
CA ALA A 135 -4.90 -7.24 12.12
C ALA A 135 -6.29 -6.66 11.85
N TYR A 136 -6.56 -5.40 12.22
CA TYR A 136 -7.86 -4.81 11.89
C TYR A 136 -8.02 -4.53 10.38
N MET A 137 -6.95 -4.18 9.67
CA MET A 137 -6.99 -4.07 8.22
C MET A 137 -7.28 -5.43 7.54
N SER A 138 -6.77 -6.53 8.11
CA SER A 138 -7.09 -7.89 7.65
C SER A 138 -8.58 -8.21 7.79
N ILE A 139 -9.21 -7.78 8.88
CA ILE A 139 -10.67 -7.93 9.08
C ILE A 139 -11.42 -7.15 8.00
N ALA A 140 -11.02 -5.91 7.72
CA ALA A 140 -11.63 -5.11 6.65
C ALA A 140 -11.41 -5.75 5.26
N ALA A 141 -10.24 -6.35 5.03
CA ALA A 141 -9.89 -7.03 3.77
C ALA A 141 -10.75 -8.27 3.49
N MET A 142 -11.45 -8.83 4.48
CA MET A 142 -12.36 -9.98 4.26
C MET A 142 -13.51 -9.67 3.29
N LYS A 143 -13.75 -8.42 2.95
CA LYS A 143 -14.74 -8.00 1.95
C LYS A 143 -14.15 -7.77 0.56
N LEU A 144 -12.83 -7.93 0.41
CA LEU A 144 -12.13 -7.85 -0.87
C LEU A 144 -12.02 -9.24 -1.53
N ASP A 145 -11.35 -9.30 -2.66
CA ASP A 145 -11.01 -10.56 -3.34
C ASP A 145 -10.06 -11.46 -2.51
N VAL A 146 -9.92 -12.71 -2.92
CA VAL A 146 -9.14 -13.71 -2.17
C VAL A 146 -7.67 -13.30 -2.07
N ALA A 147 -7.09 -12.74 -3.13
CA ALA A 147 -5.68 -12.38 -3.14
C ALA A 147 -5.38 -11.27 -2.11
N HIS A 148 -6.24 -10.26 -1.99
CA HIS A 148 -6.10 -9.24 -0.93
C HIS A 148 -6.31 -9.82 0.47
N ARG A 149 -7.25 -10.75 0.68
CA ARG A 149 -7.41 -11.43 1.98
C ARG A 149 -6.13 -12.16 2.39
N VAL A 150 -5.57 -12.96 1.48
CA VAL A 150 -4.32 -13.68 1.71
C VAL A 150 -3.18 -12.70 2.00
N LEU A 151 -3.08 -11.61 1.24
CA LEU A 151 -2.07 -10.57 1.43
C LEU A 151 -2.11 -9.99 2.85
N PHE A 152 -3.28 -9.53 3.31
CA PHE A 152 -3.38 -8.86 4.61
C PHE A 152 -3.24 -9.82 5.77
N VAL A 153 -3.78 -11.05 5.68
CA VAL A 153 -3.61 -12.08 6.71
C VAL A 153 -2.15 -12.51 6.82
N SER A 154 -1.48 -12.78 5.70
CA SER A 154 -0.07 -13.16 5.73
C SER A 154 0.83 -12.02 6.23
N LEU A 155 0.49 -10.76 5.92
CA LEU A 155 1.20 -9.60 6.46
C LEU A 155 1.01 -9.45 7.98
N ALA A 156 -0.20 -9.67 8.50
CA ALA A 156 -0.45 -9.67 9.94
C ALA A 156 0.38 -10.74 10.63
N LEU A 157 0.42 -11.95 10.09
CA LEU A 157 1.26 -13.03 10.61
C LEU A 157 2.76 -12.69 10.51
N THR A 158 3.20 -12.03 9.43
CA THR A 158 4.57 -11.54 9.30
C THR A 158 4.95 -10.63 10.47
N PHE A 159 4.16 -9.58 10.73
CA PHE A 159 4.41 -8.68 11.85
C PHE A 159 4.37 -9.39 13.19
N LEU A 160 3.41 -10.29 13.40
CA LEU A 160 3.29 -11.07 14.64
C LEU A 160 4.54 -11.90 14.91
N PHE A 161 4.99 -12.69 13.93
CA PHE A 161 6.14 -13.57 14.12
C PHE A 161 7.46 -12.80 14.25
N LEU A 162 7.63 -11.69 13.53
CA LEU A 162 8.79 -10.81 13.72
C LEU A 162 8.78 -10.17 15.11
N ALA A 163 7.62 -9.66 15.57
CA ALA A 163 7.48 -9.08 16.90
C ALA A 163 7.80 -10.10 18.00
N LEU A 164 7.27 -11.31 17.91
CA LEU A 164 7.55 -12.40 18.84
C LEU A 164 9.02 -12.83 18.77
N GLY A 165 9.61 -12.83 17.57
CA GLY A 165 11.03 -13.13 17.37
C GLY A 165 11.92 -12.17 18.13
N ASP A 166 11.66 -10.86 18.01
CA ASP A 166 12.41 -9.85 18.75
C ASP A 166 12.15 -9.94 20.26
N LEU A 167 10.87 -9.92 20.70
CA LEU A 167 10.54 -9.91 22.13
C LEU A 167 11.06 -11.16 22.87
N ALA A 168 11.00 -12.34 22.24
CA ALA A 168 11.49 -13.59 22.80
C ALA A 168 12.96 -13.89 22.45
N GLN A 169 13.63 -13.03 21.71
CA GLN A 169 14.98 -13.25 21.17
C GLN A 169 15.11 -14.61 20.46
N SER A 170 14.06 -14.99 19.71
CA SER A 170 13.97 -16.29 19.05
C SER A 170 14.23 -16.16 17.55
N THR A 171 15.39 -16.63 17.12
CA THR A 171 15.78 -16.69 15.70
C THR A 171 14.77 -17.50 14.87
N ALA A 172 14.24 -18.59 15.42
CA ALA A 172 13.26 -19.41 14.71
C ALA A 172 11.96 -18.67 14.41
N LEU A 173 11.45 -17.87 15.37
CA LEU A 173 10.27 -17.03 15.16
C LEU A 173 10.58 -15.89 14.17
N GLY A 174 11.74 -15.26 14.28
CA GLY A 174 12.20 -14.24 13.33
C GLY A 174 12.29 -14.78 11.91
N HIS A 175 12.91 -15.95 11.71
CA HIS A 175 13.00 -16.59 10.39
C HIS A 175 11.60 -16.96 9.84
N THR A 176 10.70 -17.46 10.71
CA THR A 176 9.31 -17.72 10.30
C THR A 176 8.63 -16.44 9.80
N GLY A 177 8.77 -15.33 10.53
CA GLY A 177 8.29 -14.03 10.09
C GLY A 177 8.92 -13.59 8.75
N GLY A 178 10.23 -13.83 8.57
CA GLY A 178 10.92 -13.56 7.30
C GLY A 178 10.36 -14.35 6.13
N PHE A 179 10.13 -15.66 6.28
CA PHE A 179 9.51 -16.48 5.22
C PHE A 179 8.07 -16.07 4.91
N LEU A 180 7.28 -15.75 5.94
CA LEU A 180 5.94 -15.18 5.75
C LEU A 180 6.00 -13.85 4.99
N GLY A 181 7.00 -13.00 5.28
CA GLY A 181 7.22 -11.76 4.55
C GLY A 181 7.58 -11.97 3.07
N LEU A 182 8.40 -12.98 2.75
CA LEU A 182 8.68 -13.37 1.35
C LEU A 182 7.40 -13.81 0.63
N PHE A 183 6.59 -14.64 1.26
CA PHE A 183 5.29 -15.05 0.72
C PHE A 183 4.36 -13.86 0.51
N THR A 184 4.24 -12.98 1.50
CA THR A 184 3.43 -11.76 1.44
C THR A 184 3.85 -10.85 0.29
N ALA A 185 5.16 -10.66 0.10
CA ALA A 185 5.70 -9.89 -1.02
C ALA A 185 5.33 -10.50 -2.37
N GLY A 186 5.42 -11.82 -2.49
CA GLY A 186 5.00 -12.55 -3.70
C GLY A 186 3.52 -12.33 -4.03
N VAL A 187 2.65 -12.42 -3.03
CA VAL A 187 1.21 -12.15 -3.21
C VAL A 187 0.96 -10.69 -3.62
N ALA A 188 1.65 -9.73 -2.99
CA ALA A 188 1.51 -8.32 -3.34
C ALA A 188 1.96 -8.04 -4.80
N TRP A 189 3.06 -8.64 -5.26
CA TRP A 189 3.45 -8.57 -6.67
C TRP A 189 2.44 -9.21 -7.61
N TYR A 190 1.87 -10.36 -7.21
CA TYR A 190 0.83 -11.00 -7.99
C TYR A 190 -0.39 -10.07 -8.18
N VAL A 191 -0.88 -9.46 -7.11
CA VAL A 191 -2.01 -8.53 -7.19
C VAL A 191 -1.66 -7.30 -8.05
N SER A 192 -0.48 -6.72 -7.84
CA SER A 192 0.00 -5.60 -8.65
C SER A 192 0.04 -5.96 -10.14
N PHE A 193 0.65 -7.11 -10.49
CA PHE A 193 0.72 -7.60 -11.87
C PHE A 193 -0.66 -7.84 -12.45
N ALA A 194 -1.57 -8.49 -11.72
CA ALA A 194 -2.91 -8.81 -12.19
C ALA A 194 -3.68 -7.55 -12.65
N VAL A 195 -3.58 -6.48 -11.85
CA VAL A 195 -4.26 -5.21 -12.17
C VAL A 195 -3.58 -4.51 -13.35
N VAL A 196 -2.24 -4.42 -13.37
CA VAL A 196 -1.49 -3.81 -14.49
C VAL A 196 -1.77 -4.55 -15.78
N ALA A 197 -1.71 -5.89 -15.78
CA ALA A 197 -1.96 -6.70 -16.96
C ALA A 197 -3.40 -6.53 -17.48
N LYS A 198 -4.39 -6.51 -16.58
CA LYS A 198 -5.80 -6.28 -16.94
C LYS A 198 -6.00 -4.92 -17.61
N GLU A 199 -5.41 -3.85 -17.07
CA GLU A 199 -5.54 -2.51 -17.64
C GLU A 199 -4.76 -2.36 -18.95
N THR A 200 -3.58 -3.01 -19.08
CA THR A 200 -2.74 -2.91 -20.28
C THR A 200 -3.26 -3.76 -21.44
N TRP A 201 -3.73 -4.98 -21.16
CA TRP A 201 -4.18 -5.93 -22.20
C TRP A 201 -5.70 -5.94 -22.41
N GLY A 202 -6.46 -5.18 -21.61
CA GLY A 202 -7.92 -5.09 -21.71
C GLY A 202 -8.64 -6.40 -21.35
N ARG A 203 -7.97 -7.37 -20.76
CA ARG A 203 -8.54 -8.66 -20.34
C ARG A 203 -7.91 -9.16 -19.03
N GLU A 204 -8.69 -9.92 -18.28
CA GLU A 204 -8.19 -10.58 -17.10
C GLU A 204 -7.27 -11.76 -17.47
N VAL A 205 -6.04 -11.76 -16.95
CA VAL A 205 -5.02 -12.79 -17.19
C VAL A 205 -4.55 -13.46 -15.91
N ALA A 206 -4.79 -12.82 -14.77
CA ALA A 206 -4.46 -13.34 -13.45
C ALA A 206 -5.66 -13.09 -12.52
N PRO A 207 -6.44 -14.13 -12.17
CA PRO A 207 -7.62 -13.98 -11.33
C PRO A 207 -7.24 -13.64 -9.89
N LEU A 208 -8.00 -12.74 -9.26
CA LEU A 208 -7.78 -12.38 -7.85
C LEU A 208 -8.69 -13.17 -6.89
N GLY A 209 -9.68 -13.89 -7.42
CA GLY A 209 -10.62 -14.73 -6.67
C GLY A 209 -11.86 -14.01 -6.16
#